data_2d49531766a20c05702492fa357c96aa
#
_entry.id   2d49531766a20c05702492fa357c96aa
#
_cell.length_a   1.000
_cell.length_b   1.000
_cell.length_c   1.000
_cell.angle_alpha   90.00
_cell.angle_beta   90.00
_cell.angle_gamma   90.00
#
_symmetry.space_group_name_H-M   'P 1'
#
loop_
_entity.id
_entity.type
_entity.pdbx_description
1 polymer ?
#
loop_
_entity_poly.entity_id
_entity_poly.type
_entity_poly.pdbx_seq_one_letter_code
_entity_poly.pdbx_strand_id
1 'polypeptide(L)'
;MIPDNKQKPYSKTKYIILSFVVHFIVRVWYLFVRNQKLIIPQESTNVIEQGKDYIIAVFHETTLSLYRHATQYLKRKKKADMVALVSQSKDGEIIHQTFARSGLRSVRGSSTRGGTGAFRNILKEMKQGAVPIFTVDGPKGPRREVKPGVIVTASLTGFPILYLHSCYDRAYVFRSWDRHFFPKFGARLFIQYGKPFLVPKGLTESQIEEYAKKLEMEMQSNAESLESYVRGLFPDNSIDVPPKNETLTK
;
A
#
# COMPACT_ATOMS: atom_id res chain seq x y z
N MET A 1 -8.90 3.08 -36.92
CA MET A 1 -8.70 4.40 -36.31
C MET A 1 -9.21 4.34 -34.90
N ILE A 2 -8.31 4.29 -33.89
CA ILE A 2 -8.64 4.35 -32.46
C ILE A 2 -8.72 5.84 -32.12
N PRO A 3 -9.82 6.36 -31.57
CA PRO A 3 -9.92 7.78 -31.24
C PRO A 3 -8.91 8.13 -30.15
N ASP A 4 -8.02 9.05 -30.49
CA ASP A 4 -7.05 9.69 -29.58
C ASP A 4 -7.83 10.52 -28.55
N ASN A 5 -8.16 9.90 -27.43
CA ASN A 5 -8.90 10.55 -26.33
C ASN A 5 -7.95 11.45 -25.56
N LYS A 6 -7.60 12.61 -26.16
CA LYS A 6 -6.86 13.69 -25.51
C LYS A 6 -7.70 14.19 -24.33
N GLN A 7 -7.42 13.69 -23.14
CA GLN A 7 -7.98 14.25 -21.91
C GLN A 7 -7.61 15.73 -21.81
N LYS A 8 -8.61 16.59 -21.67
CA LYS A 8 -8.42 18.03 -21.45
C LYS A 8 -7.40 18.24 -20.30
N PRO A 9 -6.44 19.17 -20.47
CA PRO A 9 -5.46 19.43 -19.42
C PRO A 9 -6.20 19.86 -18.15
N TYR A 10 -5.99 19.09 -17.08
CA TYR A 10 -6.54 19.42 -15.77
C TYR A 10 -5.98 20.75 -15.29
N SER A 11 -6.80 21.58 -14.68
CA SER A 11 -6.31 22.74 -13.92
C SER A 11 -5.41 22.23 -12.79
N LYS A 12 -4.10 22.15 -13.04
CA LYS A 12 -3.09 21.67 -12.08
C LYS A 12 -3.22 22.38 -10.73
N THR A 13 -3.56 23.66 -10.73
CA THR A 13 -3.72 24.49 -9.53
C THR A 13 -4.80 23.94 -8.58
N LYS A 14 -5.96 23.51 -9.10
CA LYS A 14 -7.03 22.95 -8.27
C LYS A 14 -6.56 21.69 -7.51
N TYR A 15 -5.83 20.79 -8.15
CA TYR A 15 -5.34 19.57 -7.51
C TYR A 15 -4.19 19.84 -6.54
N ILE A 16 -3.37 20.86 -6.80
CA ILE A 16 -2.34 21.31 -5.87
C ILE A 16 -2.99 21.83 -4.57
N ILE A 17 -4.00 22.68 -4.68
CA ILE A 17 -4.73 23.20 -3.51
C ILE A 17 -5.43 22.05 -2.76
N LEU A 18 -6.15 21.19 -3.49
CA LEU A 18 -6.85 20.05 -2.88
C LEU A 18 -5.88 19.09 -2.18
N SER A 19 -4.74 18.82 -2.78
CA SER A 19 -3.71 17.97 -2.15
C SER A 19 -3.12 18.60 -0.88
N PHE A 20 -3.02 19.92 -0.81
CA PHE A 20 -2.60 20.62 0.41
C PHE A 20 -3.63 20.42 1.52
N VAL A 21 -4.91 20.62 1.20
CA VAL A 21 -6.02 20.42 2.16
C VAL A 21 -6.06 18.97 2.64
N VAL A 22 -5.99 18.00 1.72
CA VAL A 22 -5.96 16.57 2.07
C VAL A 22 -4.75 16.24 2.95
N HIS A 23 -3.57 16.72 2.59
CA HIS A 23 -2.36 16.50 3.39
C HIS A 23 -2.51 17.07 4.81
N PHE A 24 -3.03 18.29 4.92
CA PHE A 24 -3.24 18.94 6.20
C PHE A 24 -4.27 18.19 7.06
N ILE A 25 -5.44 17.85 6.49
CA ILE A 25 -6.48 17.08 7.19
C ILE A 25 -5.94 15.74 7.68
N VAL A 26 -5.25 14.98 6.83
CA VAL A 26 -4.68 13.69 7.21
C VAL A 26 -3.65 13.86 8.33
N ARG A 27 -2.78 14.86 8.26
CA ARG A 27 -1.81 15.11 9.33
C ARG A 27 -2.45 15.46 10.65
N VAL A 28 -3.43 16.37 10.63
CA VAL A 28 -4.16 16.79 11.85
C VAL A 28 -4.93 15.61 12.42
N TRP A 29 -5.64 14.85 11.56
CA TRP A 29 -6.39 13.68 12.02
C TRP A 29 -5.50 12.64 12.70
N TYR A 30 -4.31 12.41 12.15
CA TYR A 30 -3.37 11.47 12.74
C TYR A 30 -2.72 11.95 14.05
N LEU A 31 -2.88 13.19 14.48
CA LEU A 31 -2.51 13.59 15.84
C LEU A 31 -3.39 12.90 16.89
N PHE A 32 -4.63 12.57 16.51
CA PHE A 32 -5.60 11.89 17.39
C PHE A 32 -5.58 10.36 17.27
N VAL A 33 -4.78 9.81 16.36
CA VAL A 33 -4.58 8.35 16.23
C VAL A 33 -3.31 7.95 16.98
N ARG A 34 -3.43 7.02 17.92
CA ARG A 34 -2.28 6.54 18.72
C ARG A 34 -1.60 5.36 18.02
N ASN A 35 -0.28 5.36 17.91
CA ASN A 35 0.46 4.15 17.55
C ASN A 35 0.49 3.22 18.76
N GLN A 36 -0.17 2.06 18.68
CA GLN A 36 -0.28 1.14 19.79
C GLN A 36 0.77 0.05 19.75
N LYS A 37 0.89 -0.63 18.61
CA LYS A 37 1.81 -1.75 18.49
C LYS A 37 2.34 -1.89 17.06
N LEU A 38 3.62 -2.14 16.97
CA LEU A 38 4.33 -2.49 15.75
C LEU A 38 4.96 -3.86 15.97
N ILE A 39 4.48 -4.86 15.24
CA ILE A 39 4.93 -6.25 15.30
C ILE A 39 5.77 -6.50 14.06
N ILE A 40 7.06 -6.72 14.24
CA ILE A 40 8.01 -7.00 13.15
C ILE A 40 8.84 -8.22 13.52
N PRO A 41 8.82 -9.29 12.72
CA PRO A 41 9.75 -10.41 12.87
C PRO A 41 11.20 -9.93 12.78
N GLN A 42 12.11 -10.63 13.46
CA GLN A 42 13.53 -10.25 13.48
C GLN A 42 14.13 -10.28 12.07
N GLU A 43 13.74 -11.26 11.25
CA GLU A 43 14.18 -11.39 9.86
C GLU A 43 13.79 -10.14 9.03
N SER A 44 12.56 -9.65 9.21
CA SER A 44 12.09 -8.42 8.55
C SER A 44 12.75 -7.16 9.10
N THR A 45 13.04 -7.13 10.39
CA THR A 45 13.82 -6.05 11.00
C THR A 45 15.21 -5.94 10.38
N ASN A 46 15.91 -7.07 10.21
CA ASN A 46 17.24 -7.11 9.61
C ASN A 46 17.22 -6.58 8.15
N VAL A 47 16.18 -6.90 7.38
CA VAL A 47 16.01 -6.37 6.01
C VAL A 47 15.76 -4.86 6.03
N ILE A 48 14.87 -4.38 6.90
CA ILE A 48 14.54 -2.95 7.01
C ILE A 48 15.77 -2.12 7.41
N GLU A 49 16.66 -2.66 8.26
CA GLU A 49 17.86 -1.98 8.72
C GLU A 49 18.91 -1.79 7.64
N GLN A 50 18.87 -2.57 6.58
CA GLN A 50 19.70 -2.34 5.38
C GLN A 50 19.30 -1.05 4.65
N GLY A 51 18.05 -0.59 4.81
CA GLY A 51 17.54 0.67 4.26
C GLY A 51 17.22 0.66 2.77
N LYS A 52 17.53 -0.42 2.05
CA LYS A 52 17.37 -0.59 0.60
C LYS A 52 17.25 -2.08 0.24
N ASP A 53 17.06 -2.35 -1.04
CA ASP A 53 17.10 -3.71 -1.62
C ASP A 53 15.99 -4.63 -1.08
N TYR A 54 14.81 -4.06 -0.84
CA TYR A 54 13.58 -4.77 -0.52
C TYR A 54 12.35 -4.11 -1.14
N ILE A 55 11.25 -4.81 -1.19
CA ILE A 55 9.97 -4.37 -1.76
C ILE A 55 8.94 -4.36 -0.65
N ILE A 56 8.08 -3.33 -0.58
CA ILE A 56 6.94 -3.32 0.35
C ILE A 56 5.67 -3.69 -0.40
N ALA A 57 4.92 -4.64 0.15
CA ALA A 57 3.63 -5.09 -0.35
C ALA A 57 2.52 -4.87 0.69
N VAL A 58 1.41 -4.25 0.25
CA VAL A 58 0.23 -3.98 1.08
C VAL A 58 -1.05 -4.12 0.27
N PHE A 59 -2.17 -4.35 0.94
CA PHE A 59 -3.49 -4.22 0.33
C PHE A 59 -3.97 -2.76 0.34
N HIS A 60 -4.82 -2.37 -0.61
CA HIS A 60 -5.35 -1.00 -0.73
C HIS A 60 -6.06 -0.52 0.53
N GLU A 61 -6.78 -1.40 1.21
CA GLU A 61 -7.53 -1.08 2.44
C GLU A 61 -6.67 -0.43 3.54
N THR A 62 -5.35 -0.63 3.50
CA THR A 62 -4.40 -0.16 4.51
C THR A 62 -3.54 1.04 4.07
N THR A 63 -3.79 1.59 2.89
CA THR A 63 -2.91 2.63 2.30
C THR A 63 -2.80 3.90 3.14
N LEU A 64 -3.86 4.28 3.87
CA LEU A 64 -3.84 5.46 4.73
C LEU A 64 -2.92 5.28 5.95
N SER A 65 -2.99 4.12 6.60
CA SER A 65 -2.09 3.79 7.72
C SER A 65 -0.65 3.57 7.24
N LEU A 66 -0.50 2.95 6.06
CA LEU A 66 0.81 2.82 5.43
C LEU A 66 1.46 4.17 5.15
N TYR A 67 0.71 5.15 4.64
CA TYR A 67 1.22 6.52 4.43
C TYR A 67 1.81 7.11 5.72
N ARG A 68 1.10 6.97 6.85
CA ARG A 68 1.62 7.38 8.15
C ARG A 68 2.87 6.59 8.54
N HIS A 69 2.83 5.27 8.42
CA HIS A 69 3.95 4.40 8.76
C HIS A 69 5.18 4.69 7.88
N ALA A 70 4.98 4.83 6.58
CA ALA A 70 6.03 5.17 5.62
C ALA A 70 6.71 6.50 5.98
N THR A 71 5.93 7.54 6.29
CA THR A 71 6.48 8.86 6.59
C THR A 71 7.13 8.96 7.97
N GLN A 72 6.60 8.29 8.98
CA GLN A 72 7.05 8.44 10.37
C GLN A 72 8.07 7.37 10.79
N TYR A 73 7.92 6.14 10.34
CA TYR A 73 8.80 5.05 10.74
C TYR A 73 9.86 4.76 9.68
N LEU A 74 9.46 4.37 8.48
CA LEU A 74 10.41 3.92 7.46
C LEU A 74 11.31 5.07 7.00
N LYS A 75 10.75 6.22 6.67
CA LYS A 75 11.53 7.36 6.20
C LYS A 75 12.31 8.06 7.32
N ARG A 76 11.65 8.45 8.41
CA ARG A 76 12.29 9.26 9.45
C ARG A 76 13.23 8.45 10.34
N LYS A 77 12.80 7.25 10.78
CA LYS A 77 13.59 6.42 11.70
C LYS A 77 14.57 5.50 11.00
N LYS A 78 14.17 4.92 9.86
CA LYS A 78 14.97 3.94 9.10
C LYS A 78 15.65 4.53 7.88
N LYS A 79 15.40 5.80 7.55
CA LYS A 79 16.00 6.56 6.43
C LYS A 79 15.78 5.91 5.05
N ALA A 80 14.74 5.08 4.91
CA ALA A 80 14.41 4.46 3.63
C ALA A 80 13.92 5.52 2.63
N ASP A 81 14.48 5.54 1.44
CA ASP A 81 13.99 6.35 0.33
C ASP A 81 12.91 5.57 -0.40
N MET A 82 11.67 6.03 -0.31
CA MET A 82 10.52 5.25 -0.71
C MET A 82 9.86 5.82 -1.96
N VAL A 83 9.44 4.92 -2.85
CA VAL A 83 8.73 5.26 -4.08
C VAL A 83 7.45 4.42 -4.22
N ALA A 84 6.32 5.08 -4.42
CA ALA A 84 5.04 4.41 -4.62
C ALA A 84 4.59 4.47 -6.09
N LEU A 85 3.88 3.42 -6.53
CA LEU A 85 3.19 3.44 -7.82
C LEU A 85 1.81 4.07 -7.64
N VAL A 86 1.54 5.17 -8.34
CA VAL A 86 0.30 5.94 -8.22
C VAL A 86 -0.41 6.04 -9.57
N SER A 87 -1.71 5.76 -9.58
CA SER A 87 -2.54 5.83 -10.78
C SER A 87 -2.45 7.19 -11.50
N GLN A 88 -2.59 7.18 -12.84
CA GLN A 88 -2.67 8.39 -13.67
C GLN A 88 -4.04 9.10 -13.59
N SER A 89 -4.98 8.62 -12.76
CA SER A 89 -6.28 9.24 -12.54
C SER A 89 -6.18 10.61 -11.86
N LYS A 90 -7.32 11.32 -11.78
CA LYS A 90 -7.45 12.59 -11.04
C LYS A 90 -7.15 12.40 -9.55
N ASP A 91 -7.68 11.34 -8.96
CA ASP A 91 -7.43 11.00 -7.55
C ASP A 91 -5.96 10.65 -7.32
N GLY A 92 -5.35 9.92 -8.27
CA GLY A 92 -3.91 9.67 -8.27
C GLY A 92 -3.07 10.95 -8.31
N GLU A 93 -3.53 12.02 -8.97
CA GLU A 93 -2.83 13.32 -8.94
C GLU A 93 -2.80 13.92 -7.54
N ILE A 94 -3.93 13.86 -6.81
CA ILE A 94 -4.00 14.32 -5.42
C ILE A 94 -3.04 13.53 -4.54
N ILE A 95 -3.01 12.21 -4.69
CA ILE A 95 -2.11 11.32 -3.94
C ILE A 95 -0.65 11.64 -4.26
N HIS A 96 -0.31 11.78 -5.54
CA HIS A 96 1.05 12.13 -5.99
C HIS A 96 1.54 13.44 -5.34
N GLN A 97 0.74 14.49 -5.39
CA GLN A 97 1.06 15.78 -4.76
C GLN A 97 1.15 15.68 -3.23
N THR A 98 0.28 14.89 -2.61
CA THR A 98 0.30 14.63 -1.15
C THR A 98 1.58 13.91 -0.73
N PHE A 99 2.02 12.92 -1.50
CA PHE A 99 3.27 12.20 -1.27
C PHE A 99 4.48 13.12 -1.41
N ALA A 100 4.55 13.91 -2.47
CA ALA A 100 5.63 14.87 -2.69
C ALA A 100 5.80 15.83 -1.49
N ARG A 101 4.70 16.34 -0.91
CA ARG A 101 4.72 17.18 0.31
C ARG A 101 5.26 16.47 1.53
N SER A 102 5.12 15.16 1.61
CA SER A 102 5.64 14.34 2.71
C SER A 102 7.06 13.83 2.44
N GLY A 103 7.61 14.21 1.26
CA GLY A 103 8.90 13.76 0.81
C GLY A 103 8.92 12.26 0.44
N LEU A 104 7.77 11.66 0.14
CA LEU A 104 7.66 10.36 -0.50
C LEU A 104 7.68 10.58 -2.01
N ARG A 105 8.42 9.75 -2.73
CA ARG A 105 8.42 9.77 -4.20
C ARG A 105 7.28 8.93 -4.75
N SER A 106 6.84 9.23 -5.96
CA SER A 106 5.89 8.37 -6.65
C SER A 106 6.11 8.39 -8.16
N VAL A 107 5.90 7.23 -8.77
CA VAL A 107 5.87 7.01 -10.22
C VAL A 107 4.42 6.93 -10.65
N ARG A 108 4.09 7.65 -11.74
CA ARG A 108 2.73 7.70 -12.28
C ARG A 108 2.50 6.56 -13.28
N GLY A 109 1.50 5.72 -13.01
CA GLY A 109 1.09 4.62 -13.87
C GLY A 109 0.22 3.62 -13.12
N SER A 110 -0.32 2.65 -13.84
CA SER A 110 -1.06 1.51 -13.27
C SER A 110 -0.97 0.32 -14.20
N SER A 111 -1.34 -0.87 -13.74
CA SER A 111 -1.42 -2.09 -14.55
C SER A 111 -2.31 -1.94 -15.80
N THR A 112 -3.24 -1.00 -15.81
CA THR A 112 -4.19 -0.77 -16.92
C THR A 112 -3.82 0.39 -17.84
N ARG A 113 -3.00 1.36 -17.39
CA ARG A 113 -2.59 2.53 -18.20
C ARG A 113 -1.13 2.88 -17.93
N GLY A 114 -0.31 2.79 -18.97
CA GLY A 114 1.12 3.12 -18.87
C GLY A 114 1.90 2.12 -17.99
N GLY A 115 1.39 0.91 -17.78
CA GLY A 115 1.96 -0.08 -16.87
C GLY A 115 3.42 -0.43 -17.16
N THR A 116 3.75 -0.66 -18.43
CA THR A 116 5.13 -0.99 -18.85
C THR A 116 6.09 0.16 -18.57
N GLY A 117 5.68 1.41 -18.86
CA GLY A 117 6.50 2.60 -18.58
C GLY A 117 6.67 2.85 -17.09
N ALA A 118 5.59 2.74 -16.33
CA ALA A 118 5.63 2.88 -14.87
C ALA A 118 6.48 1.79 -14.21
N PHE A 119 6.40 0.57 -14.70
CA PHE A 119 7.21 -0.55 -14.23
C PHE A 119 8.71 -0.31 -14.47
N ARG A 120 9.09 0.13 -15.67
CA ARG A 120 10.48 0.51 -15.98
C ARG A 120 10.98 1.64 -15.06
N ASN A 121 10.13 2.63 -14.79
CA ASN A 121 10.48 3.73 -13.90
C ASN A 121 10.67 3.25 -12.45
N ILE A 122 9.83 2.36 -11.94
CA ILE A 122 10.02 1.74 -10.62
C ILE A 122 11.35 1.00 -10.55
N LEU A 123 11.70 0.18 -11.56
CA LEU A 123 12.98 -0.52 -11.60
C LEU A 123 14.17 0.45 -11.66
N LYS A 124 14.02 1.58 -12.34
CA LYS A 124 15.06 2.64 -12.36
C LYS A 124 15.25 3.25 -10.97
N GLU A 125 14.16 3.56 -10.27
CA GLU A 125 14.20 4.09 -8.90
C GLU A 125 14.86 3.09 -7.93
N MET A 126 14.51 1.79 -8.05
CA MET A 126 15.12 0.72 -7.26
C MET A 126 16.64 0.62 -7.46
N LYS A 127 17.11 0.76 -8.71
CA LYS A 127 18.56 0.81 -9.02
C LYS A 127 19.28 1.98 -8.34
N GLN A 128 18.55 3.03 -7.97
CA GLN A 128 19.06 4.19 -7.23
C GLN A 128 18.93 4.02 -5.70
N GLY A 129 18.52 2.82 -5.24
CA GLY A 129 18.36 2.49 -3.82
C GLY A 129 16.99 2.83 -3.25
N ALA A 130 16.01 3.19 -4.07
CA ALA A 130 14.67 3.43 -3.58
C ALA A 130 13.94 2.12 -3.28
N VAL A 131 13.16 2.13 -2.20
CA VAL A 131 12.28 1.03 -1.77
C VAL A 131 10.90 1.23 -2.38
N PRO A 132 10.46 0.35 -3.29
CA PRO A 132 9.15 0.47 -3.90
C PRO A 132 8.04 -0.01 -2.96
N ILE A 133 6.89 0.66 -3.04
CA ILE A 133 5.65 0.28 -2.37
C ILE A 133 4.64 -0.15 -3.42
N PHE A 134 4.15 -1.39 -3.30
CA PHE A 134 3.09 -1.93 -4.12
C PHE A 134 1.80 -2.10 -3.33
N THR A 135 0.70 -1.54 -3.84
CA THR A 135 -0.65 -1.96 -3.50
C THR A 135 -1.01 -3.14 -4.41
N VAL A 136 -0.90 -4.35 -3.85
CA VAL A 136 -0.81 -5.59 -4.64
C VAL A 136 -2.13 -6.02 -5.27
N ASP A 137 -3.26 -5.60 -4.75
CA ASP A 137 -4.60 -5.90 -5.27
C ASP A 137 -5.03 -4.97 -6.43
N GLY A 138 -4.16 -4.00 -6.79
CA GLY A 138 -4.39 -3.11 -7.93
C GLY A 138 -5.58 -2.15 -7.71
N PRO A 139 -5.75 -1.15 -8.58
CA PRO A 139 -6.72 -0.06 -8.38
C PRO A 139 -8.19 -0.46 -8.62
N LYS A 140 -8.45 -1.66 -9.10
CA LYS A 140 -9.80 -2.18 -9.40
C LYS A 140 -10.14 -3.45 -8.62
N GLY A 141 -9.21 -3.94 -7.80
CA GLY A 141 -9.38 -5.19 -7.08
C GLY A 141 -9.34 -6.45 -7.98
N PRO A 142 -9.89 -7.55 -7.53
CA PRO A 142 -10.63 -7.75 -6.27
C PRO A 142 -9.83 -7.49 -4.99
N ARG A 143 -10.52 -7.19 -3.91
CA ARG A 143 -9.93 -6.95 -2.60
C ARG A 143 -9.11 -8.15 -2.14
N ARG A 144 -7.91 -7.89 -1.63
CA ARG A 144 -6.96 -8.88 -1.09
C ARG A 144 -6.53 -9.97 -2.09
N GLU A 145 -6.59 -9.68 -3.40
CA GLU A 145 -6.04 -10.54 -4.45
C GLU A 145 -4.70 -9.98 -4.93
N VAL A 146 -3.64 -10.80 -4.87
CA VAL A 146 -2.30 -10.36 -5.26
C VAL A 146 -2.12 -10.40 -6.77
N LYS A 147 -1.88 -9.25 -7.40
CA LYS A 147 -1.56 -9.15 -8.82
C LYS A 147 -0.07 -9.46 -9.07
N PRO A 148 0.28 -10.05 -10.23
CA PRO A 148 1.63 -10.55 -10.52
C PRO A 148 2.76 -9.51 -10.44
N GLY A 149 2.47 -8.22 -10.55
CA GLY A 149 3.48 -7.17 -10.71
C GLY A 149 4.55 -7.14 -9.60
N VAL A 150 4.19 -7.40 -8.36
CA VAL A 150 5.14 -7.46 -7.23
C VAL A 150 6.07 -8.67 -7.33
N ILE A 151 5.54 -9.83 -7.76
CA ILE A 151 6.32 -11.06 -7.96
C ILE A 151 7.29 -10.89 -9.12
N VAL A 152 6.83 -10.33 -10.25
CA VAL A 152 7.71 -10.00 -11.39
C VAL A 152 8.85 -9.09 -10.95
N THR A 153 8.55 -8.07 -10.15
CA THR A 153 9.58 -7.16 -9.62
C THR A 153 10.59 -7.91 -8.76
N ALA A 154 10.13 -8.74 -7.83
CA ALA A 154 10.99 -9.52 -6.96
C ALA A 154 11.84 -10.54 -7.73
N SER A 155 11.24 -11.24 -8.71
CA SER A 155 11.95 -12.21 -9.56
C SER A 155 13.04 -11.55 -10.42
N LEU A 156 12.81 -10.33 -10.91
CA LEU A 156 13.81 -9.59 -11.69
C LEU A 156 14.96 -9.03 -10.85
N THR A 157 14.66 -8.61 -9.63
CA THR A 157 15.65 -7.92 -8.77
C THR A 157 16.34 -8.89 -7.79
N GLY A 158 15.63 -9.94 -7.37
CA GLY A 158 16.05 -10.82 -6.28
C GLY A 158 15.82 -10.20 -4.90
N PHE A 159 15.08 -9.09 -4.81
CA PHE A 159 14.80 -8.41 -3.55
C PHE A 159 13.67 -9.12 -2.80
N PRO A 160 13.79 -9.29 -1.47
CA PRO A 160 12.72 -9.84 -0.66
C PRO A 160 11.51 -8.91 -0.64
N ILE A 161 10.32 -9.50 -0.59
CA ILE A 161 9.08 -8.76 -0.38
C ILE A 161 8.79 -8.73 1.12
N LEU A 162 8.73 -7.53 1.69
CA LEU A 162 8.21 -7.28 3.03
C LEU A 162 6.74 -6.90 2.92
N TYR A 163 5.87 -7.81 3.30
CA TYR A 163 4.44 -7.51 3.34
C TYR A 163 4.02 -7.13 4.75
N LEU A 164 3.05 -6.26 4.84
CA LEU A 164 2.50 -5.83 6.11
C LEU A 164 0.99 -5.60 6.02
N HIS A 165 0.34 -5.76 7.15
CA HIS A 165 -1.04 -5.36 7.34
C HIS A 165 -1.16 -4.38 8.50
N SER A 166 -2.23 -3.60 8.49
CA SER A 166 -2.54 -2.68 9.59
C SER A 166 -4.05 -2.63 9.82
N CYS A 167 -4.43 -2.51 11.06
CA CYS A 167 -5.81 -2.29 11.44
C CYS A 167 -5.90 -1.32 12.62
N TYR A 168 -7.11 -0.91 12.92
CA TYR A 168 -7.42 -0.04 14.07
C TYR A 168 -8.34 -0.78 15.02
N ASP A 169 -8.27 -0.44 16.30
CA ASP A 169 -9.25 -0.90 17.29
C ASP A 169 -10.65 -0.35 17.00
N ARG A 170 -10.73 0.84 16.36
CA ARG A 170 -11.98 1.52 15.97
C ARG A 170 -11.81 2.21 14.62
N ALA A 171 -12.60 1.82 13.64
CA ALA A 171 -12.55 2.42 12.30
C ALA A 171 -13.94 2.48 11.65
N TYR A 172 -14.09 3.41 10.73
CA TYR A 172 -15.11 3.36 9.69
C TYR A 172 -14.58 2.51 8.54
N VAL A 173 -15.40 1.65 7.99
CA VAL A 173 -15.09 0.86 6.80
C VAL A 173 -15.91 1.41 5.64
N PHE A 174 -15.26 1.90 4.61
CA PHE A 174 -15.97 2.44 3.46
C PHE A 174 -16.64 1.33 2.64
N ARG A 175 -17.79 1.65 2.05
CA ARG A 175 -18.49 0.78 1.09
C ARG A 175 -17.86 0.88 -0.30
N SER A 176 -16.55 0.78 -0.37
CA SER A 176 -15.76 0.72 -1.59
C SER A 176 -15.33 -0.73 -1.87
N TRP A 177 -14.85 -1.02 -3.08
CA TRP A 177 -14.37 -2.34 -3.44
C TRP A 177 -13.26 -2.85 -2.51
N ASP A 178 -12.38 -1.94 -2.03
CA ASP A 178 -11.25 -2.22 -1.14
C ASP A 178 -11.61 -2.20 0.34
N ARG A 179 -12.83 -1.77 0.71
CA ARG A 179 -13.27 -1.62 2.11
C ARG A 179 -12.25 -0.84 2.94
N HIS A 180 -11.82 0.31 2.45
CA HIS A 180 -10.79 1.12 3.06
C HIS A 180 -11.10 1.49 4.51
N PHE A 181 -10.11 1.36 5.38
CA PHE A 181 -10.24 1.70 6.80
C PHE A 181 -9.94 3.18 7.05
N PHE A 182 -10.87 3.88 7.70
CA PHE A 182 -10.65 5.23 8.20
C PHE A 182 -10.75 5.24 9.72
N PRO A 183 -9.68 5.62 10.47
CA PRO A 183 -9.68 5.56 11.92
C PRO A 183 -10.69 6.52 12.55
N LYS A 184 -11.43 6.07 13.56
CA LYS A 184 -12.24 6.94 14.42
C LYS A 184 -11.34 7.81 15.30
N PHE A 185 -11.87 8.90 15.82
CA PHE A 185 -11.13 9.79 16.73
C PHE A 185 -10.61 9.01 17.96
N GLY A 186 -9.33 9.19 18.28
CA GLY A 186 -8.68 8.47 19.37
C GLY A 186 -8.41 6.98 19.12
N ALA A 187 -8.60 6.49 17.89
CA ALA A 187 -8.30 5.12 17.53
C ALA A 187 -6.82 4.75 17.75
N ARG A 188 -6.57 3.47 17.96
CA ARG A 188 -5.23 2.89 18.10
C ARG A 188 -4.87 2.15 16.83
N LEU A 189 -3.67 2.42 16.31
CA LEU A 189 -3.14 1.78 15.11
C LEU A 189 -2.22 0.62 15.49
N PHE A 190 -2.49 -0.53 14.89
CA PHE A 190 -1.68 -1.74 14.98
C PHE A 190 -1.12 -2.05 13.59
N ILE A 191 0.15 -2.43 13.53
CA ILE A 191 0.82 -2.80 12.28
C ILE A 191 1.57 -4.11 12.53
N GLN A 192 1.42 -5.06 11.62
CA GLN A 192 2.13 -6.33 11.64
C GLN A 192 2.80 -6.59 10.30
N TYR A 193 4.10 -6.87 10.35
CA TYR A 193 4.86 -7.40 9.22
C TYR A 193 4.81 -8.92 9.22
N GLY A 194 4.79 -9.51 8.05
CA GLY A 194 5.14 -10.92 7.87
C GLY A 194 6.67 -11.10 7.80
N LYS A 195 7.11 -12.36 7.70
CA LYS A 195 8.49 -12.68 7.36
C LYS A 195 8.82 -12.26 5.94
N PRO A 196 10.13 -12.04 5.60
CA PRO A 196 10.49 -11.72 4.22
C PRO A 196 10.07 -12.84 3.26
N PHE A 197 9.27 -12.50 2.26
CA PHE A 197 8.86 -13.44 1.23
C PHE A 197 9.90 -13.43 0.09
N LEU A 198 10.52 -14.57 -0.15
CA LEU A 198 11.59 -14.71 -1.13
C LEU A 198 11.04 -15.25 -2.44
N VAL A 199 11.44 -14.66 -3.55
CA VAL A 199 11.05 -15.06 -4.90
C VAL A 199 12.30 -15.42 -5.70
N PRO A 200 12.38 -16.61 -6.28
CA PRO A 200 13.47 -16.99 -7.17
C PRO A 200 13.58 -16.09 -8.40
N LYS A 201 14.77 -15.94 -8.93
CA LYS A 201 14.99 -15.22 -10.19
C LYS A 201 14.59 -16.07 -11.39
N GLY A 202 14.12 -15.41 -12.46
CA GLY A 202 13.88 -16.05 -13.75
C GLY A 202 12.66 -16.96 -13.79
N LEU A 203 11.61 -16.66 -13.02
CA LEU A 203 10.36 -17.42 -13.02
C LEU A 203 9.66 -17.38 -14.39
N THR A 204 9.04 -18.50 -14.76
CA THR A 204 8.07 -18.59 -15.85
C THR A 204 6.74 -17.92 -15.47
N GLU A 205 5.88 -17.65 -16.45
CA GLU A 205 4.57 -17.02 -16.21
C GLU A 205 3.70 -17.83 -15.24
N SER A 206 3.65 -19.15 -15.39
CA SER A 206 2.91 -20.03 -14.48
C SER A 206 3.47 -20.01 -13.05
N GLN A 207 4.80 -19.94 -12.90
CA GLN A 207 5.43 -19.81 -11.59
C GLN A 207 5.16 -18.44 -10.95
N ILE A 208 5.10 -17.37 -11.75
CA ILE A 208 4.74 -16.04 -11.26
C ILE A 208 3.33 -16.06 -10.65
N GLU A 209 2.37 -16.71 -11.31
CA GLU A 209 1.02 -16.86 -10.79
C GLU A 209 0.97 -17.69 -9.51
N GLU A 210 1.72 -18.79 -9.46
CA GLU A 210 1.85 -19.63 -8.27
C GLU A 210 2.41 -18.83 -7.08
N TYR A 211 3.50 -18.08 -7.29
CA TYR A 211 4.09 -17.25 -6.23
C TYR A 211 3.17 -16.10 -5.82
N ALA A 212 2.38 -15.53 -6.74
CA ALA A 212 1.38 -14.54 -6.40
C ALA A 212 0.31 -15.12 -5.46
N LYS A 213 -0.15 -16.33 -5.71
CA LYS A 213 -1.09 -17.03 -4.82
C LYS A 213 -0.47 -17.39 -3.46
N LYS A 214 0.78 -17.80 -3.42
CA LYS A 214 1.50 -18.05 -2.15
C LYS A 214 1.60 -16.77 -1.33
N LEU A 215 2.01 -15.66 -1.93
CA LEU A 215 2.08 -14.36 -1.25
C LEU A 215 0.69 -13.89 -0.79
N GLU A 216 -0.35 -14.10 -1.61
CA GLU A 216 -1.74 -13.78 -1.26
C GLU A 216 -2.18 -14.49 0.01
N MET A 217 -1.94 -15.80 0.10
CA MET A 217 -2.29 -16.60 1.29
C MET A 217 -1.55 -16.10 2.54
N GLU A 218 -0.25 -15.82 2.43
CA GLU A 218 0.52 -15.30 3.55
C GLU A 218 0.05 -13.91 3.99
N MET A 219 -0.23 -13.01 3.04
CA MET A 219 -0.73 -11.67 3.35
C MET A 219 -2.14 -11.71 3.97
N GLN A 220 -3.02 -12.59 3.49
CA GLN A 220 -4.36 -12.77 4.06
C GLN A 220 -4.27 -13.34 5.47
N SER A 221 -3.47 -14.37 5.70
CA SER A 221 -3.23 -14.96 7.02
C SER A 221 -2.67 -13.94 8.01
N ASN A 222 -1.70 -13.13 7.57
CA ASN A 222 -1.13 -12.03 8.37
C ASN A 222 -2.19 -10.98 8.75
N ALA A 223 -3.07 -10.64 7.82
CA ALA A 223 -4.16 -9.70 8.05
C ALA A 223 -5.18 -10.26 9.07
N GLU A 224 -5.62 -11.48 8.87
CA GLU A 224 -6.57 -12.16 9.77
C GLU A 224 -6.02 -12.33 11.17
N SER A 225 -4.74 -12.69 11.28
CA SER A 225 -4.03 -12.81 12.56
C SER A 225 -4.04 -11.49 13.33
N LEU A 226 -3.66 -10.38 12.68
CA LEU A 226 -3.64 -9.07 13.32
C LEU A 226 -5.05 -8.59 13.70
N GLU A 227 -6.02 -8.75 12.79
CA GLU A 227 -7.41 -8.35 13.04
C GLU A 227 -8.03 -9.14 14.19
N SER A 228 -7.77 -10.44 14.29
CA SER A 228 -8.21 -11.30 15.39
C SER A 228 -7.54 -10.91 16.71
N TYR A 229 -6.24 -10.64 16.69
CA TYR A 229 -5.51 -10.16 17.86
C TYR A 229 -6.10 -8.86 18.40
N VAL A 230 -6.33 -7.86 17.52
CA VAL A 230 -6.88 -6.57 17.94
C VAL A 230 -8.31 -6.71 18.46
N ARG A 231 -9.13 -7.55 17.82
CA ARG A 231 -10.50 -7.85 18.26
C ARG A 231 -10.52 -8.51 19.64
N GLY A 232 -9.59 -9.41 19.90
CA GLY A 232 -9.45 -10.04 21.22
C GLY A 232 -9.04 -9.06 22.32
N LEU A 233 -8.25 -8.03 21.99
CA LEU A 233 -7.87 -6.97 22.94
C LEU A 233 -9.00 -5.97 23.22
N PHE A 234 -9.93 -5.78 22.28
CA PHE A 234 -10.98 -4.76 22.33
C PHE A 234 -12.31 -5.34 21.84
N PRO A 235 -12.93 -6.29 22.57
CA PRO A 235 -14.12 -6.98 22.11
C PRO A 235 -15.33 -6.04 21.96
N ASP A 236 -15.40 -4.96 22.74
CA ASP A 236 -16.48 -3.97 22.70
C ASP A 236 -16.29 -2.89 21.64
N ASN A 237 -15.12 -2.84 20.99
CA ASN A 237 -14.85 -1.89 19.94
C ASN A 237 -15.34 -2.43 18.59
N SER A 238 -16.51 -1.97 18.15
CA SER A 238 -17.06 -2.33 16.84
C SER A 238 -16.19 -1.72 15.72
N ILE A 239 -15.46 -2.57 15.03
CA ILE A 239 -15.13 -2.29 13.64
C ILE A 239 -16.45 -2.54 12.90
N ASP A 240 -17.11 -1.48 12.43
CA ASP A 240 -18.34 -1.59 11.64
C ASP A 240 -17.98 -2.23 10.28
N VAL A 241 -17.77 -3.54 10.28
CA VAL A 241 -17.59 -4.31 9.06
C VAL A 241 -18.98 -4.54 8.47
N PRO A 242 -19.31 -3.97 7.32
CA PRO A 242 -20.58 -4.30 6.68
C PRO A 242 -20.63 -5.80 6.40
N PRO A 243 -21.82 -6.43 6.54
CA PRO A 243 -21.98 -7.88 6.38
C PRO A 243 -21.44 -8.36 5.03
N LYS A 244 -20.90 -9.59 5.02
CA LYS A 244 -20.25 -10.22 3.85
C LYS A 244 -21.13 -10.37 2.60
N ASN A 245 -22.43 -10.13 2.69
CA ASN A 245 -23.44 -10.49 1.69
C ASN A 245 -24.13 -9.27 1.06
N GLU A 246 -23.39 -8.37 0.45
CA GLU A 246 -23.97 -7.53 -0.60
C GLU A 246 -22.99 -7.50 -1.76
N THR A 247 -23.21 -8.38 -2.72
CA THR A 247 -22.68 -8.32 -4.08
C THR A 247 -23.05 -6.96 -4.66
N LEU A 248 -22.06 -6.07 -4.76
CA LEU A 248 -22.22 -4.85 -5.53
C LEU A 248 -22.29 -5.24 -7.00
N THR A 249 -23.50 -5.61 -7.46
CA THR A 249 -23.87 -5.54 -8.87
C THR A 249 -24.07 -4.06 -9.19
N LYS A 250 -23.06 -3.44 -9.80
CA LYS A 250 -23.12 -2.53 -10.94
C LYS A 250 -21.75 -1.93 -11.21
#